data_4b921bc5048cf692092f45627af4887f
#
_entry.id   4b921bc5048cf692092f45627af4887f
#
_cell.length_a   1.000
_cell.length_b   1.000
_cell.length_c   1.000
_cell.angle_alpha   90.00
_cell.angle_beta   90.00
_cell.angle_gamma   90.00
#
_symmetry.space_group_name_H-M   'P 1'
#
loop_
_entity.id
_entity.type
_entity.pdbx_description
1 polymer ?
#
loop_
_entity_poly.entity_id
_entity_poly.type
_entity_poly.pdbx_seq_one_letter_code
_entity_poly.pdbx_strand_id
1 'polypeptide(L)'
;MKKNILKLRRIKYTDLSSDWVRWLNDKVVTKYSEKRFKRHTIKSQKDFLRDKLKSKSSLLFGIFFSDKHLGNVELSDISQIHKHCEIRYFIGKKDYWNKGIGAKSINKALNVAFNKLKLKKIYAFTYSNNLASQKVLKKNGFNIEGKMDNFFQYKN
;
A
#
# COMPACT_ATOMS: atom_id res chain seq x y z
N MET A 1 -30.10 1.22 -0.07
CA MET A 1 -28.96 1.02 -1.00
C MET A 1 -27.66 1.29 -0.27
N LYS A 2 -26.77 0.29 -0.14
CA LYS A 2 -25.44 0.54 0.45
C LYS A 2 -24.65 1.46 -0.47
N LYS A 3 -24.34 2.68 -0.02
CA LYS A 3 -23.52 3.63 -0.79
C LYS A 3 -22.17 2.99 -1.13
N ASN A 4 -21.79 3.03 -2.40
CA ASN A 4 -20.46 2.61 -2.90
C ASN A 4 -19.38 3.54 -2.36
N ILE A 5 -19.01 3.38 -1.09
CA ILE A 5 -18.09 4.27 -0.38
C ILE A 5 -16.72 3.60 -0.25
N LEU A 6 -15.69 4.28 -0.74
CA LEU A 6 -14.31 3.91 -0.50
C LEU A 6 -13.87 4.40 0.88
N LYS A 7 -13.49 3.47 1.74
CA LYS A 7 -12.97 3.74 3.09
C LYS A 7 -11.50 3.31 3.17
N LEU A 8 -10.69 4.15 3.80
CA LEU A 8 -9.35 3.80 4.27
C LEU A 8 -9.41 3.82 5.80
N ARG A 9 -9.18 2.68 6.44
CA ARG A 9 -9.17 2.59 7.91
C ARG A 9 -8.02 1.71 8.40
N ARG A 10 -7.62 1.91 9.63
CA ARG A 10 -6.61 1.08 10.29
C ARG A 10 -7.01 -0.39 10.18
N ILE A 11 -6.02 -1.20 9.81
CA ILE A 11 -6.19 -2.66 9.74
C ILE A 11 -6.33 -3.25 11.15
N LYS A 12 -7.09 -4.32 11.26
CA LYS A 12 -7.26 -5.11 12.47
C LYS A 12 -6.88 -6.56 12.21
N TYR A 13 -6.63 -7.34 13.25
CA TYR A 13 -6.40 -8.78 13.10
C TYR A 13 -7.55 -9.51 12.41
N THR A 14 -8.78 -9.07 12.67
CA THR A 14 -10.01 -9.61 12.07
C THR A 14 -10.13 -9.36 10.56
N ASP A 15 -9.32 -8.45 10.00
CA ASP A 15 -9.30 -8.21 8.55
C ASP A 15 -8.44 -9.21 7.79
N LEU A 16 -7.61 -9.98 8.49
CA LEU A 16 -6.81 -11.03 7.86
C LEU A 16 -7.72 -12.14 7.35
N SER A 17 -7.60 -12.41 6.06
CA SER A 17 -8.42 -13.40 5.37
C SER A 17 -7.57 -14.27 4.44
N SER A 18 -8.13 -15.39 4.00
CA SER A 18 -7.52 -16.24 2.96
C SER A 18 -7.35 -15.46 1.64
N ASP A 19 -8.25 -14.53 1.34
CA ASP A 19 -8.15 -13.66 0.17
C ASP A 19 -6.87 -12.81 0.23
N TRP A 20 -6.58 -12.19 1.39
CA TRP A 20 -5.37 -11.41 1.57
C TRP A 20 -4.11 -12.25 1.31
N VAL A 21 -4.04 -13.45 1.90
CA VAL A 21 -2.90 -14.36 1.68
C VAL A 21 -2.80 -14.78 0.21
N ARG A 22 -3.94 -15.03 -0.44
CA ARG A 22 -3.99 -15.35 -1.88
C ARG A 22 -3.44 -14.23 -2.74
N TRP A 23 -3.77 -12.97 -2.45
CA TRP A 23 -3.22 -11.83 -3.19
C TRP A 23 -1.71 -11.73 -3.08
N LEU A 24 -1.15 -12.00 -1.89
CA LEU A 24 0.30 -11.94 -1.67
C LEU A 24 1.07 -13.07 -2.36
N ASN A 25 0.39 -14.18 -2.68
CA ASN A 25 0.94 -15.30 -3.46
C ASN A 25 0.56 -15.24 -4.96
N ASP A 26 -0.25 -14.27 -5.38
CA ASP A 26 -0.59 -14.07 -6.79
C ASP A 26 0.55 -13.32 -7.50
N LYS A 27 1.21 -14.00 -8.45
CA LYS A 27 2.34 -13.44 -9.22
C LYS A 27 1.97 -12.16 -9.99
N VAL A 28 0.72 -12.02 -10.41
CA VAL A 28 0.25 -10.81 -11.11
C VAL A 28 0.12 -9.64 -10.14
N VAL A 29 -0.46 -9.88 -8.96
CA VAL A 29 -0.62 -8.85 -7.92
C VAL A 29 0.73 -8.41 -7.37
N THR A 30 1.66 -9.34 -7.18
CA THR A 30 2.97 -9.08 -6.56
C THR A 30 4.08 -8.80 -7.56
N LYS A 31 3.77 -8.72 -8.86
CA LYS A 31 4.74 -8.56 -9.96
C LYS A 31 5.81 -7.48 -9.68
N TYR A 32 5.42 -6.38 -9.10
CA TYR A 32 6.29 -5.23 -8.76
C TYR A 32 6.45 -5.05 -7.25
N SER A 33 6.50 -6.15 -6.51
CA SER A 33 6.64 -6.12 -5.05
C SER A 33 7.66 -7.16 -4.59
N GLU A 34 8.46 -6.82 -3.59
CA GLU A 34 9.39 -7.74 -2.93
C GLU A 34 8.68 -8.93 -2.24
N LYS A 35 7.36 -8.85 -2.11
CA LYS A 35 6.53 -9.94 -1.56
C LYS A 35 6.55 -11.19 -2.46
N ARG A 36 6.82 -11.04 -3.77
CA ARG A 36 6.91 -12.16 -4.74
C ARG A 36 8.01 -13.19 -4.43
N PHE A 37 9.02 -12.81 -3.65
CA PHE A 37 10.14 -13.69 -3.29
C PHE A 37 9.88 -14.59 -2.09
N LYS A 38 8.71 -14.49 -1.47
CA LYS A 38 8.33 -15.27 -0.29
C LYS A 38 6.97 -15.90 -0.48
N ARG A 39 6.82 -17.12 0.05
CA ARG A 39 5.49 -17.74 0.20
C ARG A 39 4.82 -17.16 1.45
N HIS A 40 3.59 -16.70 1.30
CA HIS A 40 2.78 -16.15 2.39
C HIS A 40 1.77 -17.17 2.89
N THR A 41 1.56 -17.21 4.19
CA THR A 41 0.60 -18.04 4.89
C THR A 41 -0.21 -17.21 5.89
N ILE A 42 -1.32 -17.72 6.39
CA ILE A 42 -2.07 -17.06 7.48
C ILE A 42 -1.15 -16.79 8.67
N LYS A 43 -0.30 -17.77 9.04
CA LYS A 43 0.64 -17.62 10.15
C LYS A 43 1.61 -16.46 9.90
N SER A 44 2.28 -16.43 8.74
CA SER A 44 3.23 -15.36 8.42
C SER A 44 2.56 -13.97 8.38
N GLN A 45 1.30 -13.90 7.97
CA GLN A 45 0.57 -12.63 7.96
C GLN A 45 0.07 -12.22 9.34
N LYS A 46 -0.23 -13.16 10.25
CA LYS A 46 -0.47 -12.85 11.67
C LYS A 46 0.76 -12.23 12.32
N ASP A 47 1.95 -12.81 12.09
CA ASP A 47 3.21 -12.29 12.61
C ASP A 47 3.50 -10.89 12.05
N PHE A 48 3.36 -10.70 10.74
CA PHE A 48 3.47 -9.39 10.09
C PHE A 48 2.52 -8.35 10.71
N LEU A 49 1.24 -8.71 10.90
CA LEU A 49 0.25 -7.80 11.50
C LEU A 49 0.60 -7.46 12.94
N ARG A 50 1.05 -8.43 13.74
CA ARG A 50 1.48 -8.18 15.11
C ARG A 50 2.55 -7.10 15.16
N ASP A 51 3.55 -7.21 14.30
CA ASP A 51 4.68 -6.28 14.27
C ASP A 51 4.23 -4.90 13.74
N LYS A 52 3.41 -4.86 12.69
CA LYS A 52 2.88 -3.61 12.13
C LYS A 52 1.92 -2.88 13.08
N LEU A 53 1.09 -3.59 13.81
CA LEU A 53 0.15 -2.97 14.75
C LEU A 53 0.85 -2.38 16.00
N LYS A 54 2.01 -2.91 16.38
CA LYS A 54 2.85 -2.42 17.47
C LYS A 54 3.83 -1.33 17.02
N SER A 55 4.06 -1.19 15.72
CA SER A 55 5.05 -0.24 15.20
C SER A 55 4.66 1.21 15.50
N LYS A 56 5.65 2.00 15.94
CA LYS A 56 5.53 3.46 16.12
C LYS A 56 5.89 4.24 14.85
N SER A 57 6.61 3.61 13.91
CA SER A 57 7.07 4.21 12.66
C SER A 57 6.34 3.69 11.42
N SER A 58 5.24 2.94 11.60
CA SER A 58 4.43 2.43 10.50
C SER A 58 2.95 2.46 10.82
N LEU A 59 2.14 2.87 9.85
CA LEU A 59 0.68 2.84 9.91
C LEU A 59 0.14 2.04 8.73
N LEU A 60 -0.48 0.90 9.03
CA LEU A 60 -1.10 0.04 8.02
C LEU A 60 -2.61 0.28 7.96
N PHE A 61 -3.12 0.55 6.76
CA PHE A 61 -4.53 0.76 6.46
C PHE A 61 -5.04 -0.30 5.48
N GLY A 62 -6.26 -0.76 5.71
CA GLY A 62 -7.01 -1.53 4.72
C GLY A 62 -7.80 -0.60 3.79
N ILE A 63 -7.85 -0.97 2.53
CA ILE A 63 -8.68 -0.34 1.50
C ILE A 63 -9.99 -1.14 1.44
N PHE A 64 -11.10 -0.48 1.77
CA PHE A 64 -12.43 -1.10 1.76
C PHE A 64 -13.35 -0.37 0.79
N PHE A 65 -14.08 -1.11 0.00
CA PHE A 65 -15.12 -0.58 -0.88
C PHE A 65 -16.41 -1.36 -0.61
N SER A 66 -17.46 -0.65 -0.18
CA SER A 66 -18.71 -1.27 0.28
C SER A 66 -18.47 -2.42 1.27
N ASP A 67 -17.59 -2.17 2.24
CA ASP A 67 -17.14 -3.09 3.29
C ASP A 67 -16.34 -4.33 2.82
N LYS A 68 -16.07 -4.46 1.51
CA LYS A 68 -15.16 -5.47 0.97
C LYS A 68 -13.72 -4.99 1.08
N HIS A 69 -12.85 -5.80 1.69
CA HIS A 69 -11.42 -5.56 1.71
C HIS A 69 -10.83 -5.77 0.31
N LEU A 70 -10.11 -4.80 -0.23
CA LEU A 70 -9.57 -4.83 -1.59
C LEU A 70 -8.05 -4.83 -1.67
N GLY A 71 -7.37 -4.39 -0.63
CA GLY A 71 -5.92 -4.21 -0.59
C GLY A 71 -5.50 -3.34 0.58
N ASN A 72 -4.25 -2.91 0.60
CA ASN A 72 -3.68 -2.16 1.72
C ASN A 72 -2.89 -0.94 1.25
N VAL A 73 -2.83 0.07 2.13
CA VAL A 73 -1.88 1.18 2.07
C VAL A 73 -1.09 1.21 3.37
N GLU A 74 0.20 1.40 3.28
CA GLU A 74 1.09 1.57 4.41
C GLU A 74 1.81 2.91 4.31
N LEU A 75 1.83 3.67 5.42
CA LEU A 75 2.79 4.73 5.66
C LEU A 75 3.89 4.12 6.52
N SER A 76 5.08 3.95 5.96
CA SER A 76 6.23 3.33 6.63
C SER A 76 7.38 4.32 6.80
N ASP A 77 8.34 3.95 7.61
CA ASP A 77 9.51 4.78 7.89
C ASP A 77 9.14 6.22 8.30
N ILE A 78 8.10 6.32 9.13
CA ILE A 78 7.60 7.60 9.63
C ILE A 78 8.65 8.20 10.55
N SER A 79 9.23 9.32 10.11
CA SER A 79 10.14 10.15 10.89
C SER A 79 9.43 11.42 11.36
N GLN A 80 9.18 11.54 12.65
CA GLN A 80 8.62 12.77 13.23
C GLN A 80 9.68 13.86 13.36
N ILE A 81 10.95 13.50 13.38
CA ILE A 81 12.08 14.46 13.42
C ILE A 81 12.20 15.12 12.05
N HIS A 82 12.33 14.34 10.98
CA HIS A 82 12.51 14.84 9.62
C HIS A 82 11.21 15.09 8.87
N LYS A 83 10.06 14.80 9.48
CA LYS A 83 8.71 15.03 8.95
C LYS A 83 8.46 14.38 7.59
N HIS A 84 8.92 13.14 7.41
CA HIS A 84 8.68 12.36 6.19
C HIS A 84 8.20 10.93 6.47
N CYS A 85 7.66 10.27 5.44
CA CYS A 85 7.44 8.82 5.42
C CYS A 85 7.44 8.29 3.99
N GLU A 86 7.59 6.98 3.85
CA GLU A 86 7.32 6.27 2.60
C GLU A 86 5.84 5.86 2.54
N ILE A 87 5.22 5.93 1.35
CA ILE A 87 3.92 5.34 1.09
C ILE A 87 4.06 4.12 0.19
N ARG A 88 3.47 3.00 0.63
CA ARG A 88 3.41 1.73 -0.11
C ARG A 88 1.96 1.29 -0.24
N TYR A 89 1.58 0.69 -1.35
CA TYR A 89 0.20 0.23 -1.54
C TYR A 89 0.12 -0.92 -2.53
N PHE A 90 -0.96 -1.70 -2.42
CA PHE A 90 -1.39 -2.63 -3.47
C PHE A 90 -2.91 -2.83 -3.43
N ILE A 91 -3.47 -3.14 -4.58
CA ILE A 91 -4.85 -3.60 -4.73
C ILE A 91 -4.81 -5.09 -5.05
N GLY A 92 -5.27 -5.91 -4.12
CA GLY A 92 -5.27 -7.37 -4.27
C GLY A 92 -6.39 -7.89 -5.16
N LYS A 93 -7.57 -7.27 -5.09
CA LYS A 93 -8.72 -7.65 -5.94
C LYS A 93 -8.59 -7.04 -7.34
N LYS A 94 -8.19 -7.85 -8.32
CA LYS A 94 -7.96 -7.45 -9.72
C LYS A 94 -9.18 -6.82 -10.40
N ASP A 95 -10.39 -7.26 -10.06
CA ASP A 95 -11.65 -6.71 -10.59
C ASP A 95 -11.83 -5.22 -10.27
N TYR A 96 -11.07 -4.68 -9.33
CA TYR A 96 -11.08 -3.28 -8.94
C TYR A 96 -9.91 -2.46 -9.51
N TRP A 97 -9.08 -3.08 -10.36
CA TRP A 97 -8.01 -2.37 -11.06
C TRP A 97 -8.58 -1.42 -12.11
N ASN A 98 -7.83 -0.38 -12.45
CA ASN A 98 -8.21 0.65 -13.43
C ASN A 98 -9.52 1.42 -13.10
N LYS A 99 -10.08 1.24 -11.91
CA LYS A 99 -11.31 1.93 -11.44
C LYS A 99 -11.01 3.14 -10.53
N GLY A 100 -9.77 3.61 -10.51
CA GLY A 100 -9.35 4.75 -9.70
C GLY A 100 -9.24 4.48 -8.20
N ILE A 101 -9.45 3.24 -7.75
CA ILE A 101 -9.40 2.87 -6.32
C ILE A 101 -8.03 3.17 -5.73
N GLY A 102 -6.94 2.79 -6.41
CA GLY A 102 -5.58 3.05 -5.94
C GLY A 102 -5.31 4.55 -5.74
N ALA A 103 -5.65 5.37 -6.74
CA ALA A 103 -5.43 6.82 -6.66
C ALA A 103 -6.23 7.46 -5.50
N LYS A 104 -7.50 7.10 -5.34
CA LYS A 104 -8.35 7.60 -4.25
C LYS A 104 -7.84 7.12 -2.88
N SER A 105 -7.31 5.91 -2.79
CA SER A 105 -6.75 5.36 -1.54
C SER A 105 -5.47 6.08 -1.13
N ILE A 106 -4.57 6.34 -2.09
CA ILE A 106 -3.37 7.15 -1.85
C ILE A 106 -3.76 8.55 -1.39
N ASN A 107 -4.69 9.22 -2.06
CA ASN A 107 -5.16 10.55 -1.66
C ASN A 107 -5.63 10.58 -0.20
N LYS A 108 -6.42 9.58 0.22
CA LYS A 108 -6.85 9.45 1.62
C LYS A 108 -5.67 9.24 2.60
N ALA A 109 -4.67 8.46 2.21
CA ALA A 109 -3.48 8.23 3.03
C ALA A 109 -2.60 9.49 3.13
N LEU A 110 -2.45 10.25 2.03
CA LEU A 110 -1.76 11.54 2.02
C LEU A 110 -2.45 12.54 2.95
N ASN A 111 -3.80 12.56 2.97
CA ASN A 111 -4.53 13.39 3.91
C ASN A 111 -4.19 13.04 5.38
N VAL A 112 -4.08 11.75 5.71
CA VAL A 112 -3.62 11.33 7.05
C VAL A 112 -2.19 11.80 7.30
N ALA A 113 -1.27 11.60 6.35
CA ALA A 113 0.14 11.94 6.50
C ALA A 113 0.36 13.45 6.70
N PHE A 114 -0.24 14.28 5.85
CA PHE A 114 -0.06 15.74 5.93
C PHE A 114 -0.88 16.37 7.05
N ASN A 115 -2.17 16.03 7.14
CA ASN A 115 -3.08 16.76 8.03
C ASN A 115 -3.14 16.21 9.46
N LYS A 116 -3.00 14.88 9.65
CA LYS A 116 -3.02 14.28 10.99
C LYS A 116 -1.63 14.10 11.56
N LEU A 117 -0.68 13.56 10.79
CA LEU A 117 0.69 13.33 11.26
C LEU A 117 1.59 14.57 11.10
N LYS A 118 1.12 15.62 10.40
CA LYS A 118 1.86 16.85 10.16
C LYS A 118 3.22 16.62 9.49
N LEU A 119 3.29 15.61 8.61
CA LEU A 119 4.49 15.35 7.82
C LEU A 119 4.61 16.39 6.69
N LYS A 120 5.82 16.60 6.20
CA LYS A 120 6.14 17.58 5.15
C LYS A 120 6.52 16.93 3.83
N LYS A 121 7.04 15.68 3.88
CA LYS A 121 7.49 14.94 2.69
C LYS A 121 6.93 13.53 2.72
N ILE A 122 6.31 13.11 1.61
CA ILE A 122 5.91 11.72 1.38
C ILE A 122 6.61 11.26 0.10
N TYR A 123 7.29 10.14 0.16
CA TYR A 123 7.95 9.54 -0.98
C TYR A 123 7.47 8.12 -1.24
N ALA A 124 7.70 7.64 -2.44
CA ALA A 124 7.34 6.29 -2.86
C ALA A 124 8.41 5.74 -3.81
N PHE A 125 8.69 4.45 -3.71
CA PHE A 125 9.46 3.75 -4.71
C PHE A 125 8.55 2.98 -5.66
N THR A 126 8.92 2.95 -6.93
CA THR A 126 8.24 2.14 -7.93
C THR A 126 9.23 1.65 -8.98
N TYR A 127 9.01 0.46 -9.51
CA TYR A 127 9.80 -0.04 -10.64
C TYR A 127 9.57 0.82 -11.88
N SER A 128 10.62 1.02 -12.68
CA SER A 128 10.56 1.85 -13.89
C SER A 128 9.53 1.36 -14.92
N ASN A 129 9.27 0.06 -14.98
CA ASN A 129 8.27 -0.56 -15.84
C ASN A 129 6.88 -0.73 -15.18
N ASN A 130 6.69 -0.29 -13.94
CA ASN A 130 5.37 -0.26 -13.28
C ASN A 130 4.61 1.03 -13.63
N LEU A 131 4.25 1.18 -14.90
CA LEU A 131 3.58 2.37 -15.42
C LEU A 131 2.24 2.67 -14.70
N ALA A 132 1.54 1.64 -14.28
CA ALA A 132 0.28 1.79 -13.55
C ALA A 132 0.49 2.52 -12.22
N SER A 133 1.50 2.11 -11.43
CA SER A 133 1.83 2.78 -10.16
C SER A 133 2.33 4.21 -10.39
N GLN A 134 3.17 4.43 -11.40
CA GLN A 134 3.64 5.78 -11.75
C GLN A 134 2.48 6.73 -12.07
N LYS A 135 1.51 6.28 -12.88
CA LYS A 135 0.30 7.07 -13.19
C LYS A 135 -0.50 7.41 -11.93
N VAL A 136 -0.66 6.46 -11.03
CA VAL A 136 -1.39 6.66 -9.77
C VAL A 136 -0.66 7.66 -8.87
N LEU A 137 0.64 7.54 -8.72
CA LEU A 137 1.47 8.47 -7.94
C LEU A 137 1.43 9.87 -8.54
N LYS A 138 1.69 10.01 -9.86
CA LYS A 138 1.64 11.29 -10.56
C LYS A 138 0.28 11.98 -10.40
N LYS A 139 -0.83 11.24 -10.50
CA LYS A 139 -2.19 11.77 -10.27
C LYS A 139 -2.38 12.34 -8.86
N ASN A 140 -1.59 11.88 -7.90
CA ASN A 140 -1.61 12.36 -6.51
C ASN A 140 -0.51 13.40 -6.20
N GLY A 141 0.08 14.01 -7.23
CA GLY A 141 1.04 15.10 -7.07
C GLY A 141 2.48 14.66 -6.80
N PHE A 142 2.80 13.37 -6.97
CA PHE A 142 4.19 12.92 -6.87
C PHE A 142 4.99 13.30 -8.12
N ASN A 143 6.20 13.78 -7.91
CA ASN A 143 7.19 14.04 -8.96
C ASN A 143 8.33 13.02 -8.85
N ILE A 144 8.95 12.70 -9.99
CA ILE A 144 10.14 11.86 -10.01
C ILE A 144 11.31 12.74 -9.50
N GLU A 145 11.96 12.29 -8.43
CA GLU A 145 13.12 12.98 -7.84
C GLU A 145 14.44 12.26 -8.13
N GLY A 146 14.36 11.02 -8.58
CA GLY A 146 15.55 10.26 -8.92
C GLY A 146 15.22 8.92 -9.55
N LYS A 147 16.24 8.32 -10.17
CA LYS A 147 16.24 6.98 -10.71
C LYS A 147 17.45 6.24 -10.16
N MET A 148 17.23 5.06 -9.63
CA MET A 148 18.28 4.20 -9.12
C MET A 148 18.45 3.01 -10.06
N ASP A 149 19.50 3.03 -10.86
CA ASP A 149 19.78 1.93 -11.79
C ASP A 149 20.26 0.69 -11.01
N ASN A 150 19.80 -0.48 -11.46
CA ASN A 150 20.16 -1.80 -10.87
C ASN A 150 19.88 -1.95 -9.35
N PHE A 151 19.02 -1.13 -8.78
CA PHE A 151 18.70 -1.17 -7.35
C PHE A 151 17.89 -2.41 -6.96
N PHE A 152 16.92 -2.80 -7.80
CA PHE A 152 16.14 -4.02 -7.63
C PHE A 152 16.30 -4.94 -8.84
N GLN A 153 16.42 -6.24 -8.58
CA GLN A 153 16.34 -7.24 -9.63
C GLN A 153 14.86 -7.52 -9.96
N TYR A 154 14.50 -7.30 -11.22
CA TYR A 154 13.13 -7.51 -11.69
C TYR A 154 12.90 -8.94 -12.22
N LYS A 155 13.94 -9.61 -12.69
CA LYS A 155 13.84 -10.97 -13.23
C LYS A 155 13.63 -11.99 -12.09
N ASN A 156 12.73 -12.94 -12.37
CA ASN A 156 12.56 -14.16 -11.57
C ASN A 156 13.80 -15.03 -11.68
#